data_d6418df4935567c87641849b3c8919a2
#
_entry.id   d6418df4935567c87641849b3c8919a2
#
_cell.length_a   1.000
_cell.length_b   1.000
_cell.length_c   1.000
_cell.angle_alpha   90.00
_cell.angle_beta   90.00
_cell.angle_gamma   90.00
#
_symmetry.space_group_name_H-M   'P 1'
#
loop_
_entity.id
_entity.type
_entity.pdbx_description
1 polymer ?
#
loop_
_entity_poly.entity_id
_entity_poly.type
_entity_poly.pdbx_seq_one_letter_code
_entity_poly.pdbx_strand_id
1 'polypeptide(L)'
;VIRGGRVLKIAVTGKGGTGKTTLAGILACYFRDDGYRVLAVDADPDSNLASAIGIPSGLTASLIPISERRELIRDRTGAEPGQFGQMFKMNPVVSDIPDGYSLDFNGIKLLVMGAIRKGGGGCACPENVLLQSLLAEIILNRDEVVIVDMEAGVEHLGRATCRAVDKMLITVEPGARSIATAKRIMDLAGDIGIGDLAVVGNKIAAEEQAEWITGLFQPGRVIGMIPHSGIILEADLKQVPLIDRLDGGLRTAFERIYMAVRGDR
;
A
#
# COMPACT_ATOMS: atom_id res chain seq x y z
N VAL A 1 -15.88 -0.31 -21.00
CA VAL A 1 -14.79 -0.85 -21.80
C VAL A 1 -13.56 -0.90 -20.91
N ILE A 2 -13.19 -2.08 -20.43
CA ILE A 2 -11.97 -2.28 -19.63
C ILE A 2 -10.81 -1.95 -20.59
N ARG A 3 -10.08 -0.87 -20.30
CA ARG A 3 -8.86 -0.57 -21.05
C ARG A 3 -7.84 -1.66 -20.71
N GLY A 4 -7.42 -2.44 -21.69
CA GLY A 4 -6.25 -3.32 -21.63
C GLY A 4 -4.99 -2.47 -21.50
N GLY A 5 -4.84 -1.80 -20.35
CA GLY A 5 -3.71 -0.96 -20.02
C GLY A 5 -2.62 -1.79 -19.34
N ARG A 6 -1.42 -1.22 -19.26
CA ARG A 6 -0.28 -1.78 -18.53
C ARG A 6 -0.69 -2.13 -17.11
N VAL A 7 -0.49 -3.37 -16.72
CA VAL A 7 -0.61 -3.82 -15.34
C VAL A 7 0.45 -3.11 -14.51
N LEU A 8 0.05 -2.46 -13.43
CA LEU A 8 0.97 -1.74 -12.55
C LEU A 8 0.93 -2.32 -11.14
N LYS A 9 2.11 -2.54 -10.57
CA LYS A 9 2.31 -2.98 -9.18
C LYS A 9 2.94 -1.84 -8.40
N ILE A 10 2.13 -1.21 -7.56
CA ILE A 10 2.48 0.01 -6.83
C ILE A 10 2.55 -0.33 -5.35
N ALA A 11 3.68 -0.05 -4.71
CA ALA A 11 3.82 -0.11 -3.26
C ALA A 11 3.84 1.32 -2.69
N VAL A 12 3.07 1.58 -1.65
CA VAL A 12 3.06 2.86 -0.93
C VAL A 12 3.62 2.63 0.47
N THR A 13 4.65 3.37 0.84
CA THR A 13 5.34 3.26 2.13
C THR A 13 5.75 4.63 2.65
N GLY A 14 6.25 4.70 3.87
CA GLY A 14 6.69 5.94 4.52
C GLY A 14 6.52 5.83 6.03
N LYS A 15 7.03 6.82 6.76
CA LYS A 15 6.89 6.88 8.22
C LYS A 15 5.42 6.87 8.64
N GLY A 16 5.12 6.33 9.83
CA GLY A 16 3.75 6.39 10.39
C GLY A 16 3.21 7.82 10.40
N GLY A 17 1.94 7.97 9.99
CA GLY A 17 1.24 9.26 9.93
C GLY A 17 1.56 10.15 8.73
N THR A 18 2.40 9.75 7.78
CA THR A 18 2.72 10.56 6.58
C THR A 18 1.64 10.56 5.50
N GLY A 19 0.55 9.80 5.66
CA GLY A 19 -0.56 9.77 4.70
C GLY A 19 -0.44 8.70 3.61
N LYS A 20 0.29 7.61 3.87
CA LYS A 20 0.40 6.44 2.98
C LYS A 20 -0.97 5.92 2.54
N THR A 21 -1.78 5.57 3.51
CA THR A 21 -3.12 5.01 3.34
C THR A 21 -4.04 5.94 2.54
N THR A 22 -3.98 7.25 2.83
CA THR A 22 -4.73 8.27 2.08
C THR A 22 -4.30 8.29 0.61
N LEU A 23 -2.99 8.28 0.35
CA LEU A 23 -2.46 8.25 -1.01
C LEU A 23 -2.86 6.95 -1.74
N ALA A 24 -2.70 5.80 -1.08
CA ALA A 24 -3.06 4.50 -1.64
C ALA A 24 -4.56 4.43 -2.00
N GLY A 25 -5.43 4.89 -1.10
CA GLY A 25 -6.88 4.92 -1.32
C GLY A 25 -7.30 5.83 -2.47
N ILE A 26 -6.74 7.04 -2.55
CA ILE A 26 -7.04 7.98 -3.65
C ILE A 26 -6.54 7.44 -4.99
N LEU A 27 -5.33 6.86 -5.03
CA LEU A 27 -4.82 6.23 -6.26
C LEU A 27 -5.71 5.07 -6.71
N ALA A 28 -6.19 4.23 -5.78
CA ALA A 28 -7.11 3.14 -6.10
C ALA A 28 -8.40 3.67 -6.75
N CYS A 29 -8.95 4.77 -6.23
CA CYS A 29 -10.12 5.42 -6.80
C CYS A 29 -9.85 5.98 -8.22
N TYR A 30 -8.72 6.66 -8.43
CA TYR A 30 -8.39 7.20 -9.75
C TYR A 30 -8.17 6.09 -10.80
N PHE A 31 -7.48 5.01 -10.46
CA PHE A 31 -7.32 3.88 -11.39
C PHE A 31 -8.66 3.23 -11.73
N ARG A 32 -9.54 3.04 -10.73
CA ARG A 32 -10.91 2.55 -10.97
C ARG A 32 -11.68 3.47 -11.89
N ASP A 33 -11.65 4.78 -11.65
CA ASP A 33 -12.39 5.78 -12.44
C ASP A 33 -11.91 5.83 -13.90
N ASP A 34 -10.62 5.54 -14.13
CA ASP A 34 -10.06 5.35 -15.47
C ASP A 34 -10.37 3.98 -16.10
N GLY A 35 -11.15 3.12 -15.42
CA GLY A 35 -11.63 1.84 -15.93
C GLY A 35 -10.66 0.67 -15.74
N TYR A 36 -9.66 0.78 -14.87
CA TYR A 36 -8.81 -0.34 -14.50
C TYR A 36 -9.49 -1.24 -13.46
N ARG A 37 -9.21 -2.54 -13.51
CA ARG A 37 -9.45 -3.43 -12.38
C ARG A 37 -8.40 -3.15 -11.33
N VAL A 38 -8.82 -2.95 -10.08
CA VAL A 38 -7.93 -2.56 -8.99
C VAL A 38 -8.02 -3.58 -7.84
N LEU A 39 -6.86 -4.05 -7.40
CA LEU A 39 -6.70 -4.79 -6.15
C LEU A 39 -5.92 -3.91 -5.18
N ALA A 40 -6.61 -3.39 -4.20
CA ALA A 40 -6.03 -2.67 -3.07
C ALA A 40 -5.70 -3.66 -1.95
N VAL A 41 -4.46 -3.65 -1.49
CA VAL A 41 -3.96 -4.56 -0.45
C VAL A 41 -3.55 -3.74 0.77
N ASP A 42 -4.25 -3.97 1.87
CA ASP A 42 -3.92 -3.37 3.17
C ASP A 42 -2.95 -4.30 3.90
N ALA A 43 -1.68 -3.94 3.89
CA ALA A 43 -0.59 -4.65 4.54
C ALA A 43 0.00 -3.87 5.74
N ASP A 44 -0.70 -2.83 6.21
CA ASP A 44 -0.36 -2.11 7.44
C ASP A 44 -1.08 -2.81 8.63
N PRO A 45 -0.41 -3.04 9.75
CA PRO A 45 -1.05 -3.56 10.97
C PRO A 45 -2.25 -2.73 11.44
N ASP A 46 -2.17 -1.42 11.25
CA ASP A 46 -3.26 -0.48 11.55
C ASP A 46 -4.14 -0.29 10.30
N SER A 47 -4.90 -1.33 9.94
CA SER A 47 -5.71 -1.39 8.72
C SER A 47 -6.71 -0.24 8.60
N ASN A 48 -6.45 0.71 7.71
CA ASN A 48 -7.29 1.88 7.46
C ASN A 48 -7.59 2.12 5.96
N LEU A 49 -7.11 1.25 5.08
CA LEU A 49 -7.27 1.43 3.63
C LEU A 49 -8.75 1.38 3.21
N ALA A 50 -9.56 0.60 3.89
CA ALA A 50 -11.00 0.54 3.68
C ALA A 50 -11.65 1.94 3.82
N SER A 51 -11.34 2.66 4.90
CA SER A 51 -11.83 4.02 5.13
C SER A 51 -11.31 4.99 4.07
N ALA A 52 -10.04 4.89 3.69
CA ALA A 52 -9.45 5.76 2.68
C ALA A 52 -10.06 5.57 1.28
N ILE A 53 -10.52 4.36 0.95
CA ILE A 53 -11.28 4.06 -0.28
C ILE A 53 -12.74 4.55 -0.15
N GLY A 54 -13.23 4.76 1.08
CA GLY A 54 -14.60 5.16 1.36
C GLY A 54 -15.58 4.00 1.51
N ILE A 55 -15.08 2.83 1.91
CA ILE A 55 -15.93 1.67 2.22
C ILE A 55 -16.65 1.94 3.53
N PRO A 56 -18.00 1.85 3.57
CA PRO A 56 -18.77 2.09 4.79
C PRO A 56 -18.39 1.12 5.92
N SER A 57 -18.36 1.62 7.15
CA SER A 57 -17.98 0.83 8.34
C SER A 57 -18.85 -0.42 8.55
N GLY A 58 -20.12 -0.40 8.13
CA GLY A 58 -20.99 -1.57 8.15
C GLY A 58 -20.51 -2.74 7.28
N LEU A 59 -19.81 -2.45 6.19
CA LEU A 59 -19.24 -3.49 5.31
C LEU A 59 -17.86 -3.94 5.82
N THR A 60 -17.09 -3.05 6.43
CA THR A 60 -15.75 -3.38 6.95
C THR A 60 -15.80 -4.25 8.21
N ALA A 61 -16.90 -4.22 8.96
CA ALA A 61 -17.08 -5.06 10.15
C ALA A 61 -17.00 -6.58 9.87
N SER A 62 -17.22 -6.99 8.62
CA SER A 62 -17.09 -8.40 8.19
C SER A 62 -15.71 -8.75 7.63
N LEU A 63 -14.82 -7.76 7.45
CA LEU A 63 -13.46 -7.97 6.94
C LEU A 63 -12.58 -8.53 8.05
N ILE A 64 -12.33 -9.83 7.98
CA ILE A 64 -11.36 -10.50 8.86
C ILE A 64 -10.01 -10.50 8.13
N PRO A 65 -8.95 -9.92 8.71
CA PRO A 65 -7.62 -9.98 8.12
C PRO A 65 -7.14 -11.41 7.86
N ILE A 66 -6.38 -11.62 6.80
CA ILE A 66 -5.84 -12.96 6.47
C ILE A 66 -5.00 -13.51 7.64
N SER A 67 -4.24 -12.65 8.33
CA SER A 67 -3.43 -13.02 9.50
C SER A 67 -4.24 -13.58 10.68
N GLU A 68 -5.55 -13.31 10.73
CA GLU A 68 -6.44 -13.76 11.81
C GLU A 68 -7.26 -14.99 11.44
N ARG A 69 -7.20 -15.44 10.18
CA ARG A 69 -7.94 -16.60 9.66
C ARG A 69 -7.22 -17.90 10.00
N ARG A 70 -7.35 -18.34 11.24
CA ARG A 70 -6.64 -19.52 11.77
C ARG A 70 -6.85 -20.78 10.94
N GLU A 71 -8.08 -21.07 10.52
CA GLU A 71 -8.39 -22.23 9.70
C GLU A 71 -7.70 -22.15 8.33
N LEU A 72 -7.75 -21.00 7.67
CA LEU A 72 -7.06 -20.78 6.40
C LEU A 72 -5.55 -21.00 6.55
N ILE A 73 -4.93 -20.43 7.58
CA ILE A 73 -3.49 -20.58 7.84
C ILE A 73 -3.14 -22.05 8.04
N ARG A 74 -3.89 -22.75 8.88
CA ARG A 74 -3.70 -24.19 9.12
C ARG A 74 -3.86 -25.01 7.83
N ASP A 75 -4.90 -24.78 7.06
CA ASP A 75 -5.20 -25.56 5.86
C ASP A 75 -4.13 -25.36 4.77
N ARG A 76 -3.57 -24.13 4.65
CA ARG A 76 -2.55 -23.82 3.64
C ARG A 76 -1.15 -24.23 4.07
N THR A 77 -0.82 -24.05 5.34
CA THR A 77 0.54 -24.31 5.86
C THR A 77 0.69 -25.70 6.49
N GLY A 78 -0.40 -26.28 6.94
CA GLY A 78 -0.39 -27.57 7.68
C GLY A 78 -0.03 -27.42 9.16
N ALA A 79 -0.02 -26.19 9.70
CA ALA A 79 0.34 -25.94 11.10
C ALA A 79 -0.60 -24.95 11.78
N GLU A 80 -0.79 -25.12 13.07
CA GLU A 80 -1.64 -24.23 13.87
C GLU A 80 -0.94 -22.89 14.16
N PRO A 81 -1.62 -21.75 13.92
CA PRO A 81 -1.08 -20.44 14.20
C PRO A 81 -0.74 -20.26 15.70
N GLY A 82 0.41 -19.66 15.98
CA GLY A 82 0.86 -19.35 17.34
C GLY A 82 1.41 -20.53 18.13
N GLN A 83 1.58 -21.72 17.54
CA GLN A 83 2.23 -22.85 18.19
C GLN A 83 3.66 -23.02 17.70
N PHE A 84 4.59 -23.32 18.59
CA PHE A 84 6.01 -23.52 18.29
C PHE A 84 6.33 -25.00 17.99
N GLY A 85 7.43 -25.22 17.26
CA GLY A 85 7.98 -26.56 17.05
C GLY A 85 7.24 -27.42 16.01
N GLN A 86 6.34 -26.84 15.24
CA GLN A 86 5.63 -27.51 14.17
C GLN A 86 6.40 -27.49 12.85
N MET A 87 6.27 -28.55 12.08
CA MET A 87 6.66 -28.55 10.66
C MET A 87 5.51 -27.99 9.83
N PHE A 88 5.82 -27.12 8.85
CA PHE A 88 4.82 -26.53 7.99
C PHE A 88 5.34 -26.29 6.56
N LYS A 89 4.43 -26.08 5.62
CA LYS A 89 4.76 -25.82 4.23
C LYS A 89 5.31 -24.41 4.07
N MET A 90 6.51 -24.29 3.49
CA MET A 90 7.15 -23.00 3.19
C MET A 90 6.60 -22.32 1.93
N ASN A 91 5.97 -23.07 1.04
CA ASN A 91 5.37 -22.59 -0.20
C ASN A 91 3.88 -23.00 -0.23
N PRO A 92 3.01 -22.34 0.56
CA PRO A 92 1.58 -22.61 0.55
C PRO A 92 0.96 -22.14 -0.76
N VAL A 93 -0.10 -22.84 -1.22
CA VAL A 93 -0.89 -22.38 -2.36
C VAL A 93 -1.80 -21.24 -1.90
N VAL A 94 -1.72 -20.07 -2.59
CA VAL A 94 -2.38 -18.83 -2.17
C VAL A 94 -3.08 -18.09 -3.33
N SER A 95 -3.04 -18.64 -4.55
CA SER A 95 -3.52 -17.98 -5.77
C SER A 95 -5.03 -17.67 -5.76
N ASP A 96 -5.82 -18.44 -5.04
CA ASP A 96 -7.26 -18.29 -4.90
C ASP A 96 -7.66 -17.29 -3.78
N ILE A 97 -6.73 -16.95 -2.88
CA ILE A 97 -7.02 -16.11 -1.72
C ILE A 97 -7.49 -14.70 -2.10
N PRO A 98 -6.85 -14.00 -3.07
CA PRO A 98 -7.31 -12.66 -3.44
C PRO A 98 -8.77 -12.64 -3.93
N ASP A 99 -9.19 -13.66 -4.67
CA ASP A 99 -10.56 -13.71 -5.19
C ASP A 99 -11.57 -14.23 -4.16
N GLY A 100 -11.13 -15.10 -3.25
CA GLY A 100 -12.00 -15.70 -2.23
C GLY A 100 -12.21 -14.84 -0.98
N TYR A 101 -11.30 -13.90 -0.68
CA TYR A 101 -11.26 -13.19 0.59
C TYR A 101 -11.22 -11.66 0.46
N SER A 102 -11.21 -11.10 -0.75
CA SER A 102 -11.36 -9.67 -0.97
C SER A 102 -12.81 -9.23 -0.87
N LEU A 103 -13.00 -8.01 -0.39
CA LEU A 103 -14.27 -7.29 -0.51
C LEU A 103 -14.27 -6.51 -1.83
N ASP A 104 -15.27 -6.72 -2.67
CA ASP A 104 -15.48 -5.87 -3.85
C ASP A 104 -16.36 -4.68 -3.47
N PHE A 105 -15.84 -3.48 -3.70
CA PHE A 105 -16.56 -2.24 -3.46
C PHE A 105 -16.36 -1.29 -4.64
N ASN A 106 -17.43 -1.05 -5.38
CA ASN A 106 -17.44 -0.13 -6.52
C ASN A 106 -16.31 -0.36 -7.54
N GLY A 107 -15.95 -1.61 -7.82
CA GLY A 107 -14.91 -1.98 -8.78
C GLY A 107 -13.48 -1.95 -8.22
N ILE A 108 -13.31 -1.75 -6.92
CA ILE A 108 -12.06 -1.95 -6.20
C ILE A 108 -12.21 -3.21 -5.34
N LYS A 109 -11.33 -4.19 -5.53
CA LYS A 109 -11.18 -5.30 -4.61
C LYS A 109 -10.26 -4.89 -3.47
N LEU A 110 -10.72 -5.01 -2.22
CA LEU A 110 -9.90 -4.76 -1.05
C LEU A 110 -9.55 -6.07 -0.36
N LEU A 111 -8.27 -6.36 -0.20
CA LEU A 111 -7.75 -7.47 0.60
C LEU A 111 -7.03 -6.92 1.83
N VAL A 112 -7.47 -7.34 3.02
CA VAL A 112 -6.82 -6.98 4.28
C VAL A 112 -5.91 -8.12 4.70
N MET A 113 -4.61 -7.88 4.70
CA MET A 113 -3.62 -8.88 5.09
C MET A 113 -3.44 -8.99 6.60
N GLY A 114 -3.51 -7.85 7.29
CA GLY A 114 -3.20 -7.75 8.72
C GLY A 114 -1.69 -7.73 9.00
N ALA A 115 -1.34 -7.79 10.28
CA ALA A 115 0.04 -7.63 10.72
C ALA A 115 0.94 -8.80 10.29
N ILE A 116 1.97 -8.50 9.50
CA ILE A 116 3.13 -9.39 9.36
C ILE A 116 4.03 -9.17 10.58
N ARG A 117 3.92 -10.02 11.58
CA ARG A 117 4.67 -9.87 12.82
C ARG A 117 6.17 -10.06 12.54
N LYS A 118 6.98 -9.10 12.98
CA LYS A 118 8.44 -9.28 13.06
C LYS A 118 8.69 -10.33 14.13
N GLY A 119 8.88 -11.58 13.72
CA GLY A 119 9.31 -12.63 14.64
C GLY A 119 10.68 -12.24 15.18
N GLY A 120 10.81 -12.10 16.50
CA GLY A 120 12.11 -11.90 17.14
C GLY A 120 13.05 -13.03 16.73
N GLY A 121 14.15 -12.70 16.03
CA GLY A 121 15.20 -13.67 15.71
C GLY A 121 14.99 -14.57 14.49
N GLY A 122 14.24 -14.14 13.48
CA GLY A 122 14.16 -14.89 12.21
C GLY A 122 13.28 -16.13 12.22
N CYS A 123 12.38 -16.25 13.18
CA CYS A 123 11.42 -17.34 13.25
C CYS A 123 10.45 -17.26 12.07
N ALA A 124 10.54 -18.21 11.14
CA ALA A 124 9.48 -18.47 10.19
C ALA A 124 8.28 -19.03 10.98
N CYS A 125 7.18 -18.28 11.07
CA CYS A 125 5.92 -18.78 11.59
C CYS A 125 4.94 -19.02 10.44
N PRO A 126 3.98 -19.94 10.57
CA PRO A 126 3.04 -20.28 9.49
C PRO A 126 2.31 -19.04 8.93
N GLU A 127 1.91 -18.12 9.81
CA GLU A 127 1.22 -16.89 9.44
C GLU A 127 2.07 -16.02 8.53
N ASN A 128 3.31 -15.75 8.91
CA ASN A 128 4.22 -14.92 8.13
C ASN A 128 4.54 -15.54 6.78
N VAL A 129 4.73 -16.86 6.72
CA VAL A 129 4.98 -17.57 5.46
C VAL A 129 3.78 -17.47 4.54
N LEU A 130 2.56 -17.62 5.07
CA LEU A 130 1.33 -17.46 4.27
C LEU A 130 1.23 -16.03 3.72
N LEU A 131 1.40 -15.01 4.56
CA LEU A 131 1.29 -13.61 4.15
C LEU A 131 2.37 -13.19 3.15
N GLN A 132 3.61 -13.65 3.34
CA GLN A 132 4.69 -13.39 2.39
C GLN A 132 4.45 -14.07 1.04
N SER A 133 3.98 -15.32 1.05
CA SER A 133 3.64 -16.06 -0.17
C SER A 133 2.47 -15.40 -0.90
N LEU A 134 1.46 -14.94 -0.15
CA LEU A 134 0.30 -14.24 -0.70
C LEU A 134 0.69 -12.90 -1.34
N LEU A 135 1.52 -12.11 -0.68
CA LEU A 135 1.99 -10.84 -1.24
C LEU A 135 2.83 -11.07 -2.50
N ALA A 136 3.68 -12.10 -2.49
CA ALA A 136 4.45 -12.49 -3.66
C ALA A 136 3.55 -12.90 -4.83
N GLU A 137 2.53 -13.74 -4.57
CA GLU A 137 1.55 -14.17 -5.58
C GLU A 137 0.82 -12.97 -6.19
N ILE A 138 0.34 -12.04 -5.35
CA ILE A 138 -0.37 -10.84 -5.79
C ILE A 138 0.52 -9.99 -6.70
N ILE A 139 1.76 -9.74 -6.31
CA ILE A 139 2.66 -8.86 -7.05
C ILE A 139 3.14 -9.53 -8.34
N LEU A 140 3.43 -10.82 -8.32
CA LEU A 140 4.01 -11.53 -9.48
C LEU A 140 2.96 -11.92 -10.53
N ASN A 141 1.77 -12.36 -10.10
CA ASN A 141 0.86 -13.13 -10.96
C ASN A 141 -0.49 -12.46 -11.25
N ARG A 142 -0.90 -11.42 -10.50
CA ARG A 142 -2.17 -10.73 -10.79
C ARG A 142 -2.08 -9.85 -12.01
N ASP A 143 -3.18 -9.76 -12.77
CA ASP A 143 -3.33 -8.96 -13.99
C ASP A 143 -4.15 -7.67 -13.78
N GLU A 144 -4.39 -7.29 -12.52
CA GLU A 144 -4.98 -6.02 -12.13
C GLU A 144 -3.91 -4.98 -11.75
N VAL A 145 -4.29 -3.72 -11.70
CA VAL A 145 -3.50 -2.71 -10.99
C VAL A 145 -3.52 -3.08 -9.51
N VAL A 146 -2.34 -3.33 -8.96
CA VAL A 146 -2.19 -3.64 -7.53
C VAL A 146 -1.62 -2.44 -6.80
N ILE A 147 -2.28 -2.03 -5.73
CA ILE A 147 -1.80 -0.98 -4.83
C ILE A 147 -1.66 -1.58 -3.44
N VAL A 148 -0.43 -1.64 -2.94
CA VAL A 148 -0.13 -2.17 -1.61
C VAL A 148 0.16 -1.02 -0.66
N ASP A 149 -0.69 -0.83 0.34
CA ASP A 149 -0.43 0.07 1.47
C ASP A 149 0.42 -0.66 2.51
N MET A 150 1.62 -0.18 2.76
CA MET A 150 2.61 -0.86 3.59
C MET A 150 3.02 -0.01 4.79
N GLU A 151 3.37 -0.66 5.87
CA GLU A 151 4.12 -0.04 6.98
C GLU A 151 5.47 0.55 6.49
N ALA A 152 6.11 1.35 7.33
CA ALA A 152 7.44 1.88 7.03
C ALA A 152 8.47 0.77 6.86
N GLY A 153 8.94 0.55 5.64
CA GLY A 153 9.97 -0.44 5.32
C GLY A 153 9.66 -1.26 4.08
N VAL A 154 10.57 -2.14 3.76
CA VAL A 154 10.49 -3.08 2.62
C VAL A 154 10.72 -4.52 3.06
N GLU A 155 10.81 -4.75 4.38
CA GLU A 155 11.21 -6.03 4.95
C GLU A 155 10.20 -7.16 4.67
N HIS A 156 8.97 -6.79 4.33
CA HIS A 156 7.90 -7.74 3.98
C HIS A 156 7.97 -8.22 2.54
N LEU A 157 8.74 -7.51 1.69
CA LEU A 157 8.94 -7.87 0.30
C LEU A 157 10.18 -8.77 0.17
N GLY A 158 10.02 -9.99 -0.30
CA GLY A 158 11.15 -10.83 -0.69
C GLY A 158 11.85 -10.28 -1.95
N ARG A 159 13.12 -10.63 -2.19
CA ARG A 159 13.89 -10.12 -3.34
C ARG A 159 13.21 -10.33 -4.69
N ALA A 160 12.55 -11.45 -4.90
CA ALA A 160 11.83 -11.72 -6.15
C ALA A 160 10.60 -10.80 -6.30
N THR A 161 9.84 -10.60 -5.21
CA THR A 161 8.65 -9.75 -5.15
C THR A 161 9.00 -8.28 -5.39
N CYS A 162 10.12 -7.81 -4.84
CA CYS A 162 10.58 -6.44 -5.01
C CYS A 162 10.86 -6.07 -6.46
N ARG A 163 11.45 -6.99 -7.23
CA ARG A 163 11.74 -6.75 -8.66
C ARG A 163 10.50 -6.66 -9.53
N ALA A 164 9.38 -7.15 -9.06
CA ALA A 164 8.10 -7.11 -9.75
C ALA A 164 7.23 -5.91 -9.33
N VAL A 165 7.67 -5.11 -8.35
CA VAL A 165 7.05 -3.81 -8.04
C VAL A 165 7.48 -2.82 -9.11
N ASP A 166 6.52 -2.32 -9.89
CA ASP A 166 6.80 -1.36 -10.97
C ASP A 166 7.19 0.01 -10.41
N LYS A 167 6.55 0.44 -9.30
CA LYS A 167 6.82 1.73 -8.66
C LYS A 167 6.60 1.68 -7.15
N MET A 168 7.55 2.19 -6.39
CA MET A 168 7.41 2.41 -4.96
C MET A 168 7.28 3.89 -4.65
N LEU A 169 6.19 4.25 -3.98
CA LEU A 169 5.90 5.62 -3.54
C LEU A 169 6.27 5.76 -2.06
N ILE A 170 7.13 6.72 -1.76
CA ILE A 170 7.55 7.00 -0.39
C ILE A 170 6.94 8.31 0.04
N THR A 171 5.99 8.28 0.99
CA THR A 171 5.36 9.49 1.52
C THR A 171 6.21 10.13 2.59
N VAL A 172 6.40 11.44 2.49
CA VAL A 172 7.14 12.25 3.45
C VAL A 172 6.34 13.47 3.89
N GLU A 173 6.53 13.90 5.12
CA GLU A 173 6.04 15.19 5.64
C GLU A 173 7.21 16.12 5.95
N PRO A 174 7.01 17.44 6.04
CA PRO A 174 8.06 18.39 6.38
C PRO A 174 8.60 18.13 7.79
N GLY A 175 9.68 17.37 7.87
CA GLY A 175 10.32 17.03 9.14
C GLY A 175 11.51 16.10 8.98
N ALA A 176 12.59 16.37 9.71
CA ALA A 176 13.85 15.64 9.60
C ALA A 176 13.70 14.12 9.82
N ARG A 177 12.82 13.70 10.75
CA ARG A 177 12.58 12.28 11.02
C ARG A 177 11.90 11.57 9.84
N SER A 178 10.95 12.25 9.17
CA SER A 178 10.27 11.70 7.99
C SER A 178 11.24 11.52 6.83
N ILE A 179 12.09 12.53 6.58
CA ILE A 179 13.13 12.49 5.56
C ILE A 179 14.16 11.40 5.86
N ALA A 180 14.63 11.28 7.09
CA ALA A 180 15.58 10.22 7.47
C ALA A 180 15.01 8.81 7.25
N THR A 181 13.72 8.62 7.59
CA THR A 181 13.03 7.34 7.32
C THR A 181 12.93 7.07 5.82
N ALA A 182 12.57 8.08 5.01
CA ALA A 182 12.47 7.94 3.56
C ALA A 182 13.83 7.55 2.92
N LYS A 183 14.91 8.20 3.31
CA LYS A 183 16.26 7.87 2.83
C LYS A 183 16.63 6.41 3.18
N ARG A 184 16.38 5.99 4.42
CA ARG A 184 16.60 4.59 4.82
C ARG A 184 15.77 3.60 4.01
N ILE A 185 14.49 3.92 3.73
CA ILE A 185 13.65 3.08 2.86
C ILE A 185 14.24 3.01 1.46
N MET A 186 14.72 4.13 0.91
CA MET A 186 15.34 4.17 -0.43
C MET A 186 16.60 3.31 -0.50
N ASP A 187 17.45 3.36 0.52
CA ASP A 187 18.66 2.54 0.61
C ASP A 187 18.31 1.05 0.62
N LEU A 188 17.37 0.66 1.51
CA LEU A 188 16.89 -0.74 1.59
C LEU A 188 16.22 -1.20 0.28
N ALA A 189 15.43 -0.35 -0.34
CA ALA A 189 14.77 -0.65 -1.61
C ALA A 189 15.80 -0.87 -2.74
N GLY A 190 16.86 -0.07 -2.76
CA GLY A 190 17.99 -0.24 -3.67
C GLY A 190 18.71 -1.58 -3.49
N ASP A 191 18.98 -1.96 -2.23
CA ASP A 191 19.65 -3.23 -1.87
C ASP A 191 18.87 -4.48 -2.34
N ILE A 192 17.54 -4.39 -2.39
CA ILE A 192 16.67 -5.50 -2.82
C ILE A 192 16.25 -5.39 -4.29
N GLY A 193 16.65 -4.32 -5.00
CA GLY A 193 16.51 -4.18 -6.45
C GLY A 193 15.21 -3.55 -6.93
N ILE A 194 14.54 -2.71 -6.10
CA ILE A 194 13.43 -1.88 -6.57
C ILE A 194 13.99 -0.70 -7.37
N GLY A 195 13.69 -0.66 -8.67
CA GLY A 195 14.29 0.32 -9.59
C GLY A 195 13.61 1.68 -9.60
N ASP A 196 12.28 1.72 -9.58
CA ASP A 196 11.51 2.96 -9.69
C ASP A 196 10.97 3.40 -8.33
N LEU A 197 11.71 4.33 -7.71
CA LEU A 197 11.36 4.94 -6.42
C LEU A 197 10.91 6.39 -6.65
N ALA A 198 9.78 6.76 -6.09
CA ALA A 198 9.28 8.13 -6.16
C ALA A 198 8.89 8.64 -4.75
N VAL A 199 9.06 9.93 -4.54
CA VAL A 199 8.72 10.61 -3.29
C VAL A 199 7.48 11.46 -3.48
N VAL A 200 6.57 11.40 -2.53
CA VAL A 200 5.39 12.27 -2.45
C VAL A 200 5.46 13.06 -1.15
N GLY A 201 5.58 14.39 -1.26
CA GLY A 201 5.47 15.29 -0.11
C GLY A 201 4.01 15.41 0.33
N ASN A 202 3.75 15.33 1.62
CA ASN A 202 2.41 15.49 2.18
C ASN A 202 2.41 16.49 3.33
N LYS A 203 1.23 17.03 3.64
CA LYS A 203 1.03 18.04 4.69
C LYS A 203 1.87 19.31 4.47
N ILE A 204 2.00 19.74 3.23
CA ILE A 204 2.76 20.91 2.85
C ILE A 204 1.96 22.17 3.20
N ALA A 205 2.43 22.94 4.14
CA ALA A 205 1.77 24.16 4.60
C ALA A 205 2.31 25.45 3.93
N ALA A 206 3.52 25.39 3.36
CA ALA A 206 4.18 26.54 2.73
C ALA A 206 5.09 26.07 1.58
N GLU A 207 5.36 26.97 0.63
CA GLU A 207 6.17 26.67 -0.56
C GLU A 207 7.62 26.30 -0.19
N GLU A 208 8.17 26.97 0.82
CA GLU A 208 9.53 26.70 1.32
C GLU A 208 9.70 25.26 1.81
N GLN A 209 8.62 24.66 2.33
CA GLN A 209 8.63 23.24 2.73
C GLN A 209 8.69 22.32 1.52
N ALA A 210 7.98 22.65 0.44
CA ALA A 210 8.03 21.89 -0.81
C ALA A 210 9.41 21.99 -1.47
N GLU A 211 9.99 23.19 -1.52
CA GLU A 211 11.34 23.41 -2.03
C GLU A 211 12.38 22.66 -1.18
N TRP A 212 12.26 22.74 0.14
CA TRP A 212 13.15 22.02 1.05
C TRP A 212 13.10 20.52 0.83
N ILE A 213 11.91 19.89 0.74
CA ILE A 213 11.79 18.47 0.46
C ILE A 213 12.40 18.15 -0.91
N THR A 214 12.07 18.92 -1.95
CA THR A 214 12.57 18.69 -3.30
C THR A 214 14.10 18.73 -3.36
N GLY A 215 14.73 19.67 -2.65
CA GLY A 215 16.18 19.79 -2.58
C GLY A 215 16.92 18.66 -1.85
N LEU A 216 16.21 17.80 -1.11
CA LEU A 216 16.79 16.68 -0.37
C LEU A 216 16.87 15.38 -1.16
N PHE A 217 16.20 15.31 -2.32
CA PHE A 217 16.15 14.13 -3.18
C PHE A 217 16.71 14.46 -4.57
N GLN A 218 17.09 13.43 -5.30
CA GLN A 218 17.57 13.58 -6.67
C GLN A 218 16.50 14.19 -7.58
N PRO A 219 16.86 14.99 -8.58
CA PRO A 219 15.92 15.55 -9.54
C PRO A 219 15.01 14.48 -10.16
N GLY A 220 13.70 14.76 -10.22
CA GLY A 220 12.70 13.85 -10.75
C GLY A 220 12.21 12.76 -9.79
N ARG A 221 12.82 12.62 -8.60
CA ARG A 221 12.33 11.66 -7.59
C ARG A 221 11.07 12.15 -6.89
N VAL A 222 10.92 13.45 -6.68
CA VAL A 222 9.71 14.04 -6.09
C VAL A 222 8.69 14.24 -7.20
N ILE A 223 7.58 13.48 -7.15
CA ILE A 223 6.55 13.48 -8.20
C ILE A 223 5.32 14.31 -7.87
N GLY A 224 5.19 14.76 -6.63
CA GLY A 224 4.09 15.63 -6.22
C GLY A 224 4.14 16.04 -4.77
N MET A 225 3.38 17.09 -4.47
CA MET A 225 3.22 17.68 -3.15
C MET A 225 1.73 17.79 -2.83
N ILE A 226 1.30 17.22 -1.73
CA ILE A 226 -0.07 17.30 -1.23
C ILE A 226 -0.12 18.39 -0.16
N PRO A 227 -0.93 19.42 -0.33
CA PRO A 227 -1.04 20.49 0.64
C PRO A 227 -1.63 19.99 1.96
N HIS A 228 -1.27 20.65 3.07
CA HIS A 228 -1.94 20.46 4.33
C HIS A 228 -3.38 20.95 4.21
N SER A 229 -4.35 20.07 4.49
CA SER A 229 -5.77 20.42 4.34
C SER A 229 -6.61 19.80 5.45
N GLY A 230 -7.47 20.61 6.02
CA GLY A 230 -8.48 20.18 6.99
C GLY A 230 -9.53 19.23 6.39
N ILE A 231 -9.70 19.27 5.06
CA ILE A 231 -10.66 18.39 4.35
C ILE A 231 -10.31 16.91 4.56
N ILE A 232 -9.02 16.56 4.57
CA ILE A 232 -8.56 15.18 4.77
C ILE A 232 -8.95 14.72 6.18
N LEU A 233 -8.69 15.54 7.20
CA LEU A 233 -9.07 15.25 8.58
C LEU A 233 -10.59 15.19 8.75
N GLU A 234 -11.32 16.10 8.12
CA GLU A 234 -12.78 16.15 8.19
C GLU A 234 -13.43 14.93 7.54
N ALA A 235 -12.89 14.48 6.40
CA ALA A 235 -13.36 13.27 5.72
C ALA A 235 -13.16 12.03 6.60
N ASP A 236 -12.01 11.91 7.26
CA ASP A 236 -11.70 10.83 8.19
C ASP A 236 -12.63 10.85 9.41
N LEU A 237 -12.79 12.01 10.07
CA LEU A 237 -13.68 12.16 11.22
C LEU A 237 -15.15 11.85 10.89
N LYS A 238 -15.60 12.20 9.70
CA LYS A 238 -16.98 11.95 9.24
C LYS A 238 -17.16 10.58 8.61
N GLN A 239 -16.08 9.80 8.46
CA GLN A 239 -16.08 8.51 7.78
C GLN A 239 -16.73 8.58 6.38
N VAL A 240 -16.38 9.62 5.60
CA VAL A 240 -16.85 9.83 4.24
C VAL A 240 -15.69 9.69 3.24
N PRO A 241 -15.96 9.22 2.01
CA PRO A 241 -14.93 9.06 0.99
C PRO A 241 -14.22 10.39 0.71
N LEU A 242 -12.90 10.41 0.88
CA LEU A 242 -12.12 11.63 0.61
C LEU A 242 -12.19 12.04 -0.87
N ILE A 243 -12.26 11.08 -1.78
CA ILE A 243 -12.34 11.34 -3.24
C ILE A 243 -13.51 12.27 -3.62
N ASP A 244 -14.63 12.17 -2.89
CA ASP A 244 -15.84 12.99 -3.12
C ASP A 244 -15.73 14.40 -2.52
N ARG A 245 -14.71 14.63 -1.70
CA ARG A 245 -14.50 15.88 -0.95
C ARG A 245 -13.31 16.71 -1.44
N LEU A 246 -12.56 16.21 -2.40
CA LEU A 246 -11.38 16.91 -2.92
C LEU A 246 -11.78 18.27 -3.48
N ASP A 247 -11.22 19.34 -2.89
CA ASP A 247 -11.26 20.68 -3.48
C ASP A 247 -10.31 20.79 -4.67
N GLY A 248 -10.32 21.95 -5.36
CA GLY A 248 -9.51 22.16 -6.54
C GLY A 248 -8.00 21.97 -6.30
N GLY A 249 -7.50 22.40 -5.14
CA GLY A 249 -6.08 22.29 -4.79
C GLY A 249 -5.64 20.84 -4.52
N LEU A 250 -6.41 20.12 -3.69
CA LEU A 250 -6.16 18.72 -3.40
C LEU A 250 -6.33 17.85 -4.66
N ARG A 251 -7.40 18.09 -5.42
CA ARG A 251 -7.66 17.35 -6.66
C ARG A 251 -6.50 17.49 -7.62
N THR A 252 -6.04 18.70 -7.89
CA THR A 252 -4.90 18.95 -8.79
C THR A 252 -3.62 18.27 -8.28
N ALA A 253 -3.38 18.29 -6.96
CA ALA A 253 -2.21 17.63 -6.37
C ALA A 253 -2.25 16.11 -6.57
N PHE A 254 -3.37 15.47 -6.26
CA PHE A 254 -3.52 14.02 -6.44
C PHE A 254 -3.54 13.59 -7.91
N GLU A 255 -4.22 14.34 -8.80
CA GLU A 255 -4.21 14.07 -10.24
C GLU A 255 -2.80 14.13 -10.83
N ARG A 256 -2.00 15.11 -10.43
CA ARG A 256 -0.59 15.21 -10.86
C ARG A 256 0.22 14.00 -10.42
N ILE A 257 0.04 13.55 -9.18
CA ILE A 257 0.70 12.33 -8.67
C ILE A 257 0.22 11.11 -9.45
N TYR A 258 -1.10 10.97 -9.66
CA TYR A 258 -1.69 9.87 -10.42
C TYR A 258 -1.11 9.78 -11.85
N MET A 259 -1.04 10.91 -12.57
CA MET A 259 -0.47 10.95 -13.92
C MET A 259 1.01 10.53 -13.94
N ALA A 260 1.79 10.98 -12.95
CA ALA A 260 3.19 10.58 -12.82
C ALA A 260 3.36 9.09 -12.47
N VAL A 261 2.42 8.51 -11.73
CA VAL A 261 2.40 7.07 -11.39
C VAL A 261 1.99 6.24 -12.59
N ARG A 262 0.97 6.66 -13.32
CA ARG A 262 0.48 5.97 -14.52
C ARG A 262 1.49 5.97 -15.65
N GLY A 263 2.41 6.93 -15.66
CA GLY A 263 3.47 7.04 -16.67
C GLY A 263 3.07 7.84 -17.90
N ASP A 264 2.00 8.60 -17.82
CA ASP A 264 1.63 9.61 -18.83
C ASP A 264 2.49 10.86 -18.60
N ARG A 265 3.34 11.17 -19.55
CA ARG A 265 4.10 12.42 -19.63
C ARG A 265 3.43 13.38 -20.61
#